data_9a557febfd1e78cab60d1f8e33e0b873
#
_entry.id   9a557febfd1e78cab60d1f8e33e0b873
#
_cell.length_a   1.000
_cell.length_b   1.000
_cell.length_c   1.000
_cell.angle_alpha   90.00
_cell.angle_beta   90.00
_cell.angle_gamma   90.00
#
_symmetry.space_group_name_H-M   'P 1'
#
loop_
_entity.id
_entity.type
_entity.pdbx_description
1 polymer ?
#
loop_
_entity_poly.entity_id
_entity_poly.type
_entity_poly.pdbx_seq_one_letter_code
_entity_poly.pdbx_strand_id
1 'polypeptide(L)'
;ICSMAFSLSACGNSNDSAASDKSSASASASKADDSSKDDSSDSAGFEEIQVDEKHSDQECGPLTVNAVYFQPIDMEPSGMGLKAADASFHLEADIHANQKGTELGYGKGDFVPDLTVNYDIIDKTSNASVASGTFMQMNASDGPHYGANVKLDKAGAYKLVLKIESPEKKGWMLHVDPETGVEGRFWTEPLEV
;
A
#
# COMPACT_ATOMS: atom_id res chain seq x y z
N ILE A 1 36.70 7.68 21.68
CA ILE A 1 37.29 8.46 20.57
C ILE A 1 37.74 7.41 19.55
N CYS A 2 36.93 7.17 18.51
CA CYS A 2 37.27 6.29 17.41
C CYS A 2 37.12 7.11 16.13
N SER A 3 38.25 7.54 15.56
CA SER A 3 38.33 8.25 14.29
C SER A 3 38.26 7.24 13.15
N MET A 4 37.24 7.33 12.28
CA MET A 4 37.25 6.63 11.00
C MET A 4 37.68 7.60 9.89
N ALA A 5 38.80 7.32 9.27
CA ALA A 5 39.30 8.03 8.11
C ALA A 5 38.78 7.35 6.84
N PHE A 6 38.10 8.10 5.98
CA PHE A 6 37.73 7.69 4.62
C PHE A 6 38.82 8.14 3.65
N SER A 7 39.43 7.20 2.95
CA SER A 7 40.35 7.46 1.85
C SER A 7 39.60 7.33 0.52
N LEU A 8 39.50 8.44 -0.18
CA LEU A 8 39.07 8.50 -1.58
C LEU A 8 40.30 8.22 -2.46
N SER A 9 40.24 7.16 -3.27
CA SER A 9 41.23 6.87 -4.29
C SER A 9 40.68 7.24 -5.66
N ALA A 10 41.20 8.29 -6.23
CA ALA A 10 41.01 8.66 -7.63
C ALA A 10 42.09 8.01 -8.46
N CYS A 11 41.73 7.28 -9.50
CA CYS A 11 42.67 6.89 -10.56
C CYS A 11 42.11 7.35 -11.91
N GLY A 12 42.95 8.19 -12.54
CA GLY A 12 42.75 8.77 -13.83
C GLY A 12 43.21 7.88 -14.98
N ASN A 13 42.61 8.19 -16.04
CA ASN A 13 42.98 8.28 -17.46
C ASN A 13 44.19 7.56 -18.01
N SER A 14 44.03 6.82 -19.10
CA SER A 14 44.86 6.88 -20.30
C SER A 14 44.16 6.31 -21.53
N ASN A 15 44.19 7.12 -22.52
CA ASN A 15 43.88 6.98 -23.96
C ASN A 15 44.69 5.82 -24.59
N ASP A 16 44.13 5.08 -25.57
CA ASP A 16 44.64 5.10 -26.92
C ASP A 16 43.77 4.40 -27.94
N SER A 17 43.84 4.91 -29.14
CA SER A 17 43.18 4.84 -30.41
C SER A 17 43.10 3.45 -31.09
N ALA A 18 42.09 3.23 -31.90
CA ALA A 18 42.02 3.15 -33.34
C ALA A 18 41.08 2.09 -33.93
N ALA A 19 40.23 2.63 -34.83
CA ALA A 19 39.83 2.19 -36.15
C ALA A 19 38.78 1.06 -36.32
N SER A 20 37.62 1.55 -36.82
CA SER A 20 36.80 1.14 -37.95
C SER A 20 36.27 -0.29 -38.09
N ASP A 21 34.94 -0.48 -38.13
CA ASP A 21 34.28 -0.61 -39.40
C ASP A 21 32.75 -0.49 -39.29
N LYS A 22 32.17 -0.05 -40.39
CA LYS A 22 30.78 0.26 -40.64
C LYS A 22 29.88 -0.98 -40.65
N SER A 23 28.68 -0.89 -40.15
CA SER A 23 27.53 -1.17 -41.01
C SER A 23 26.22 -0.65 -40.43
N SER A 24 25.46 -0.13 -41.34
CA SER A 24 24.16 0.52 -41.27
C SER A 24 23.03 -0.41 -40.80
N ALA A 25 22.06 0.22 -40.26
CA ALA A 25 20.67 0.19 -40.66
C ALA A 25 19.70 0.04 -39.48
N SER A 26 18.91 0.95 -39.48
CA SER A 26 17.47 1.03 -39.63
C SER A 26 16.74 1.32 -38.30
N ALA A 27 16.37 2.59 -38.22
CA ALA A 27 15.32 3.07 -37.35
C ALA A 27 13.99 2.42 -37.74
N SER A 28 13.35 1.79 -36.80
CA SER A 28 11.92 1.50 -36.90
C SER A 28 11.26 2.08 -35.66
N ALA A 29 10.62 3.22 -35.88
CA ALA A 29 9.70 3.80 -34.92
C ALA A 29 8.44 2.93 -34.91
N SER A 30 8.15 2.26 -33.80
CA SER A 30 6.84 1.71 -33.55
C SER A 30 6.15 2.52 -32.49
N LYS A 31 4.99 3.03 -32.88
CA LYS A 31 4.02 3.78 -32.07
C LYS A 31 3.71 3.03 -30.78
N ALA A 32 3.77 3.77 -29.68
CA ALA A 32 3.10 3.39 -28.45
C ALA A 32 1.59 3.41 -28.69
N ASP A 33 0.98 2.25 -28.65
CA ASP A 33 -0.46 2.10 -28.54
C ASP A 33 -0.78 2.09 -27.05
N ASP A 34 -1.38 3.18 -26.58
CA ASP A 34 -1.91 3.34 -25.25
C ASP A 34 -3.19 2.51 -25.18
N SER A 35 -3.07 1.28 -24.73
CA SER A 35 -4.20 0.50 -24.25
C SER A 35 -3.98 0.23 -22.77
N SER A 36 -4.57 1.08 -21.94
CA SER A 36 -4.88 0.77 -20.56
C SER A 36 -5.65 -0.56 -20.53
N LYS A 37 -4.93 -1.65 -20.34
CA LYS A 37 -5.51 -2.89 -19.86
C LYS A 37 -5.72 -2.71 -18.38
N ASP A 38 -6.99 -2.68 -18.01
CA ASP A 38 -7.51 -3.08 -16.74
C ASP A 38 -6.94 -4.47 -16.44
N ASP A 39 -5.88 -4.50 -15.66
CA ASP A 39 -5.23 -5.72 -15.21
C ASP A 39 -5.97 -6.17 -13.95
N SER A 40 -7.19 -6.69 -14.15
CA SER A 40 -7.81 -7.52 -13.15
C SER A 40 -6.91 -8.74 -12.99
N SER A 41 -6.01 -8.70 -12.00
CA SER A 41 -5.18 -9.82 -11.63
C SER A 41 -6.10 -10.97 -11.22
N ASP A 42 -6.30 -11.89 -12.16
CA ASP A 42 -6.95 -13.17 -11.95
C ASP A 42 -6.00 -14.02 -11.07
N SER A 43 -5.89 -13.64 -9.78
CA SER A 43 -5.09 -14.34 -8.81
C SER A 43 -5.85 -15.59 -8.38
N ALA A 44 -5.50 -16.69 -9.00
CA ALA A 44 -5.70 -18.08 -8.56
C ALA A 44 -6.95 -18.36 -7.70
N GLY A 45 -8.15 -18.06 -8.22
CA GLY A 45 -9.40 -18.62 -7.69
C GLY A 45 -10.07 -17.87 -6.55
N PHE A 46 -9.63 -16.65 -6.21
CA PHE A 46 -10.32 -15.76 -5.29
C PHE A 46 -11.03 -14.64 -6.06
N GLU A 47 -12.31 -14.47 -5.82
CA GLU A 47 -13.07 -13.33 -6.30
C GLU A 47 -13.09 -12.28 -5.19
N GLU A 48 -12.40 -11.16 -5.41
CA GLU A 48 -12.45 -10.02 -4.53
C GLU A 48 -13.77 -9.27 -4.70
N ILE A 49 -14.46 -9.04 -3.59
CA ILE A 49 -15.71 -8.31 -3.57
C ILE A 49 -15.46 -6.93 -2.97
N GLN A 50 -15.73 -5.88 -3.74
CA GLN A 50 -15.62 -4.51 -3.27
C GLN A 50 -16.59 -4.24 -2.11
N VAL A 51 -16.10 -3.62 -1.04
CA VAL A 51 -16.96 -3.21 0.09
C VAL A 51 -17.92 -2.13 -0.35
N ASP A 52 -17.48 -1.19 -1.20
CA ASP A 52 -18.33 -0.20 -1.86
C ASP A 52 -18.08 -0.21 -3.38
N GLU A 53 -18.95 -0.86 -4.13
CA GLU A 53 -18.87 -0.94 -5.60
C GLU A 53 -18.94 0.43 -6.30
N LYS A 54 -19.49 1.44 -5.63
CA LYS A 54 -19.65 2.78 -6.20
C LYS A 54 -18.47 3.70 -5.94
N HIS A 55 -17.72 3.41 -4.89
CA HIS A 55 -16.61 4.23 -4.42
C HIS A 55 -15.44 3.30 -4.03
N SER A 56 -14.90 2.57 -5.01
CA SER A 56 -13.78 1.66 -4.77
C SER A 56 -12.58 2.41 -4.19
N ASP A 57 -12.15 3.48 -4.85
CA ASP A 57 -11.03 4.29 -4.42
C ASP A 57 -11.49 5.55 -3.70
N GLN A 58 -11.37 5.58 -2.38
CA GLN A 58 -11.76 6.73 -1.58
C GLN A 58 -10.53 7.57 -1.20
N GLU A 59 -10.57 8.85 -1.58
CA GLU A 59 -9.53 9.81 -1.19
C GLU A 59 -9.72 10.23 0.27
N CYS A 60 -8.73 10.00 1.11
CA CYS A 60 -8.75 10.33 2.53
C CYS A 60 -7.44 10.98 2.98
N GLY A 61 -7.41 12.30 3.09
CA GLY A 61 -6.18 13.04 3.38
C GLY A 61 -5.11 12.80 2.31
N PRO A 62 -3.91 12.30 2.68
CA PRO A 62 -2.84 11.99 1.73
C PRO A 62 -2.94 10.57 1.14
N LEU A 63 -4.04 9.85 1.40
CA LEU A 63 -4.22 8.45 1.05
C LEU A 63 -5.36 8.25 0.06
N THR A 64 -5.22 7.23 -0.77
CA THR A 64 -6.31 6.53 -1.47
C THR A 64 -6.52 5.19 -0.76
N VAL A 65 -7.77 4.87 -0.44
CA VAL A 65 -8.15 3.66 0.29
C VAL A 65 -9.17 2.88 -0.51
N ASN A 66 -8.87 1.64 -0.79
CA ASN A 66 -9.80 0.67 -1.38
C ASN A 66 -10.00 -0.49 -0.40
N ALA A 67 -11.23 -0.93 -0.16
CA ALA A 67 -11.53 -2.03 0.73
C ALA A 67 -12.26 -3.15 0.00
N VAL A 68 -11.74 -4.36 0.13
CA VAL A 68 -12.29 -5.59 -0.45
C VAL A 68 -12.46 -6.67 0.61
N TYR A 69 -13.26 -7.67 0.31
CA TYR A 69 -13.34 -8.87 1.13
C TYR A 69 -13.51 -10.11 0.25
N PHE A 70 -13.03 -11.22 0.75
CA PHE A 70 -13.09 -12.52 0.08
C PHE A 70 -13.04 -13.66 1.11
N GLN A 71 -12.92 -14.89 0.68
CA GLN A 71 -12.84 -16.03 1.59
C GLN A 71 -11.70 -15.90 2.59
N PRO A 72 -11.81 -16.50 3.79
CA PRO A 72 -10.72 -16.50 4.78
C PRO A 72 -9.44 -17.10 4.21
N ILE A 73 -8.29 -16.56 4.62
CA ILE A 73 -6.97 -17.02 4.19
C ILE A 73 -6.12 -17.54 5.35
N ASP A 74 -5.19 -18.43 5.04
CA ASP A 74 -4.15 -18.82 5.98
C ASP A 74 -3.01 -17.81 5.95
N MET A 75 -2.53 -17.45 7.12
CA MET A 75 -1.48 -16.44 7.32
C MET A 75 -0.32 -17.00 8.12
N GLU A 76 0.89 -16.57 7.78
CA GLU A 76 2.11 -16.84 8.53
C GLU A 76 2.79 -15.53 8.97
N PRO A 77 3.43 -15.50 10.17
CA PRO A 77 3.54 -16.59 11.14
C PRO A 77 2.20 -16.93 11.82
N SER A 78 2.00 -18.20 12.09
CA SER A 78 0.78 -18.68 12.75
C SER A 78 0.60 -18.07 14.12
N GLY A 79 -0.66 -17.82 14.52
CA GLY A 79 -1.01 -17.24 15.83
C GLY A 79 -1.10 -15.71 15.83
N MET A 80 -0.90 -15.07 14.69
CA MET A 80 -1.21 -13.67 14.48
C MET A 80 -2.57 -13.57 13.78
N GLY A 81 -3.59 -13.10 14.49
CA GLY A 81 -4.95 -12.99 13.97
C GLY A 81 -5.78 -14.28 14.05
N LEU A 82 -7.00 -14.19 13.50
CA LEU A 82 -7.96 -15.28 13.47
C LEU A 82 -7.59 -16.29 12.39
N LYS A 83 -7.67 -17.59 12.71
CA LYS A 83 -7.42 -18.65 11.72
C LYS A 83 -8.51 -18.66 10.64
N ALA A 84 -8.16 -19.05 9.43
CA ALA A 84 -9.11 -19.17 8.32
C ALA A 84 -10.33 -20.04 8.70
N ALA A 85 -10.12 -21.18 9.37
CA ALA A 85 -11.18 -22.09 9.78
C ALA A 85 -12.20 -21.50 10.77
N ASP A 86 -11.85 -20.43 11.49
CA ASP A 86 -12.67 -19.77 12.51
C ASP A 86 -13.29 -18.45 11.98
N ALA A 87 -12.89 -18.00 10.82
CA ALA A 87 -13.30 -16.74 10.21
C ALA A 87 -14.49 -16.90 9.26
N SER A 88 -15.18 -15.80 9.01
CA SER A 88 -16.24 -15.70 8.00
C SER A 88 -15.70 -15.25 6.64
N PHE A 89 -14.72 -14.34 6.65
CA PHE A 89 -14.08 -13.76 5.46
C PHE A 89 -12.73 -13.13 5.84
N HIS A 90 -11.92 -12.86 4.82
CA HIS A 90 -10.79 -11.95 4.92
C HIS A 90 -11.24 -10.56 4.50
N LEU A 91 -10.92 -9.55 5.29
CA LEU A 91 -11.16 -8.14 4.99
C LEU A 91 -9.82 -7.47 4.74
N GLU A 92 -9.73 -6.77 3.65
CA GLU A 92 -8.50 -6.15 3.17
C GLU A 92 -8.71 -4.67 2.88
N ALA A 93 -7.67 -3.89 3.05
CA ALA A 93 -7.59 -2.49 2.64
C ALA A 93 -6.27 -2.22 1.94
N ASP A 94 -6.38 -1.85 0.66
CA ASP A 94 -5.28 -1.30 -0.13
C ASP A 94 -5.16 0.18 0.16
N ILE A 95 -4.04 0.58 0.73
CA ILE A 95 -3.82 1.96 1.14
C ILE A 95 -2.56 2.50 0.48
N HIS A 96 -2.75 3.42 -0.44
CA HIS A 96 -1.71 4.00 -1.26
C HIS A 96 -1.64 5.52 -1.09
N ALA A 97 -0.47 6.09 -1.34
CA ALA A 97 -0.30 7.53 -1.36
C ALA A 97 -1.00 8.15 -2.58
N ASN A 98 -1.84 9.15 -2.37
CA ASN A 98 -2.44 9.94 -3.44
C ASN A 98 -1.54 11.14 -3.83
N GLN A 99 -2.07 12.11 -4.58
CA GLN A 99 -1.31 13.29 -4.95
C GLN A 99 -0.81 14.10 -3.75
N LYS A 100 -1.59 14.18 -2.66
CA LYS A 100 -1.15 14.86 -1.42
C LYS A 100 -0.09 14.04 -0.67
N GLY A 101 -0.10 12.73 -0.80
CA GLY A 101 0.90 11.85 -0.22
C GLY A 101 2.31 12.12 -0.74
N THR A 102 2.45 12.70 -1.94
CA THR A 102 3.76 13.10 -2.47
C THR A 102 4.43 14.21 -1.65
N GLU A 103 3.66 15.03 -0.95
CA GLU A 103 4.18 16.04 -0.02
C GLU A 103 4.83 15.43 1.23
N LEU A 104 4.55 14.15 1.50
CA LEU A 104 5.15 13.36 2.58
C LEU A 104 6.36 12.53 2.13
N GLY A 105 6.73 12.62 0.84
CA GLY A 105 7.88 11.91 0.27
C GLY A 105 7.55 10.55 -0.35
N TYR A 106 6.29 10.14 -0.41
CA TYR A 106 5.85 8.95 -1.14
C TYR A 106 5.74 9.24 -2.64
N GLY A 107 5.93 8.22 -3.48
CA GLY A 107 5.45 8.28 -4.85
C GLY A 107 3.92 8.15 -4.90
N LYS A 108 3.26 8.82 -5.86
CA LYS A 108 1.83 8.60 -6.07
C LYS A 108 1.58 7.14 -6.45
N GLY A 109 0.68 6.47 -5.74
CA GLY A 109 0.39 5.04 -5.91
C GLY A 109 1.28 4.12 -5.07
N ASP A 110 2.27 4.66 -4.34
CA ASP A 110 3.07 3.84 -3.43
C ASP A 110 2.23 3.34 -2.26
N PHE A 111 2.41 2.08 -1.91
CA PHE A 111 1.90 1.57 -0.64
C PHE A 111 2.47 2.38 0.53
N VAL A 112 1.62 2.75 1.48
CA VAL A 112 2.05 3.50 2.67
C VAL A 112 2.22 2.54 3.84
N PRO A 113 3.46 2.22 4.23
CA PRO A 113 3.74 1.25 5.30
C PRO A 113 3.52 1.85 6.69
N ASP A 114 3.42 0.93 7.68
CA ASP A 114 3.40 1.21 9.11
C ASP A 114 2.25 2.13 9.59
N LEU A 115 1.16 2.18 8.82
CA LEU A 115 -0.09 2.74 9.31
C LEU A 115 -0.67 1.88 10.43
N THR A 116 -1.40 2.48 11.37
CA THR A 116 -2.30 1.76 12.27
C THR A 116 -3.71 1.89 11.70
N VAL A 117 -4.22 0.80 11.16
CA VAL A 117 -5.53 0.76 10.50
C VAL A 117 -6.50 -0.01 11.37
N ASN A 118 -7.35 0.71 12.07
CA ASN A 118 -8.42 0.12 12.88
C ASN A 118 -9.69 0.01 12.07
N TYR A 119 -10.38 -1.14 12.16
CA TYR A 119 -11.67 -1.34 11.52
C TYR A 119 -12.79 -1.50 12.53
N ASP A 120 -13.98 -1.05 12.17
CA ASP A 120 -15.22 -1.25 12.90
C ASP A 120 -16.32 -1.64 11.92
N ILE A 121 -16.96 -2.79 12.16
CA ILE A 121 -18.07 -3.29 11.36
C ILE A 121 -19.36 -3.09 12.14
N ILE A 122 -20.23 -2.28 11.57
CA ILE A 122 -21.47 -1.82 12.19
C ILE A 122 -22.66 -2.44 11.47
N ASP A 123 -23.52 -3.16 12.21
CA ASP A 123 -24.78 -3.70 11.70
C ASP A 123 -25.72 -2.54 11.36
N LYS A 124 -26.12 -2.42 10.08
CA LYS A 124 -26.99 -1.32 9.61
C LYS A 124 -28.39 -1.35 10.20
N THR A 125 -28.84 -2.47 10.75
CA THR A 125 -30.17 -2.59 11.36
C THR A 125 -30.20 -2.11 12.80
N SER A 126 -29.21 -2.54 13.59
CA SER A 126 -29.12 -2.21 15.03
C SER A 126 -28.26 -1.00 15.32
N ASN A 127 -27.46 -0.56 14.36
CA ASN A 127 -26.43 0.48 14.49
C ASN A 127 -25.40 0.15 15.59
N ALA A 128 -25.19 -1.13 15.86
CA ALA A 128 -24.21 -1.61 16.81
C ALA A 128 -22.95 -2.09 16.12
N SER A 129 -21.80 -1.85 16.75
CA SER A 129 -20.53 -2.49 16.36
C SER A 129 -20.64 -3.98 16.66
N VAL A 130 -20.35 -4.82 15.66
CA VAL A 130 -20.46 -6.28 15.75
C VAL A 130 -19.10 -6.97 15.61
N ALA A 131 -18.13 -6.30 15.02
CA ALA A 131 -16.74 -6.74 14.96
C ALA A 131 -15.83 -5.53 14.82
N SER A 132 -14.70 -5.54 15.51
CA SER A 132 -13.69 -4.50 15.40
C SER A 132 -12.30 -5.06 15.68
N GLY A 133 -11.28 -4.39 15.16
CA GLY A 133 -9.89 -4.79 15.38
C GLY A 133 -8.93 -3.86 14.68
N THR A 134 -7.67 -4.27 14.63
CA THR A 134 -6.60 -3.60 13.90
C THR A 134 -6.09 -4.53 12.82
N PHE A 135 -5.99 -4.03 11.60
CA PHE A 135 -5.41 -4.77 10.48
C PHE A 135 -3.93 -5.03 10.69
N MET A 136 -3.49 -6.16 10.19
CA MET A 136 -2.08 -6.49 10.05
C MET A 136 -1.59 -6.05 8.67
N GLN A 137 -0.38 -5.53 8.62
CA GLN A 137 0.33 -5.29 7.38
C GLN A 137 0.87 -6.63 6.87
N MET A 138 0.58 -6.98 5.64
CA MET A 138 0.99 -8.25 5.05
C MET A 138 1.30 -8.11 3.56
N ASN A 139 1.88 -9.16 2.97
CA ASN A 139 2.15 -9.26 1.55
C ASN A 139 1.37 -10.43 0.95
N ALA A 140 0.79 -10.22 -0.21
CA ALA A 140 0.26 -11.26 -1.07
C ALA A 140 0.97 -11.26 -2.43
N SER A 141 0.51 -12.05 -3.36
CA SER A 141 1.12 -12.15 -4.70
C SER A 141 0.99 -10.89 -5.53
N ASP A 142 0.00 -10.07 -5.25
CA ASP A 142 -0.33 -8.78 -5.89
C ASP A 142 0.28 -7.57 -5.17
N GLY A 143 0.80 -7.76 -3.97
CA GLY A 143 1.51 -6.70 -3.27
C GLY A 143 1.26 -6.62 -1.76
N PRO A 144 1.78 -5.56 -1.13
CA PRO A 144 1.55 -5.30 0.29
C PRO A 144 0.19 -4.62 0.51
N HIS A 145 -0.52 -5.03 1.56
CA HIS A 145 -1.81 -4.50 1.97
C HIS A 145 -2.01 -4.57 3.49
N TYR A 146 -3.13 -4.07 3.95
CA TYR A 146 -3.60 -4.18 5.34
C TYR A 146 -4.80 -5.10 5.39
N GLY A 147 -4.80 -6.13 6.26
CA GLY A 147 -5.92 -7.06 6.29
C GLY A 147 -6.06 -7.85 7.58
N ALA A 148 -7.19 -8.52 7.72
CA ALA A 148 -7.47 -9.44 8.80
C ALA A 148 -8.55 -10.46 8.42
N ASN A 149 -8.43 -11.67 8.93
CA ASN A 149 -9.57 -12.59 8.97
C ASN A 149 -10.57 -12.09 10.00
N VAL A 150 -11.83 -12.02 9.62
CA VAL A 150 -12.92 -11.49 10.45
C VAL A 150 -14.02 -12.53 10.61
N LYS A 151 -14.63 -12.56 11.78
CA LYS A 151 -15.80 -13.40 12.07
C LYS A 151 -17.03 -12.52 12.29
N LEU A 152 -18.11 -12.88 11.62
CA LEU A 152 -19.46 -12.36 11.88
C LEU A 152 -20.39 -13.51 12.21
N ASP A 153 -21.30 -13.30 13.17
CA ASP A 153 -22.23 -14.34 13.64
C ASP A 153 -23.36 -14.63 12.65
N LYS A 154 -23.68 -13.68 11.76
CA LYS A 154 -24.77 -13.78 10.78
C LYS A 154 -24.47 -13.02 9.50
N ALA A 155 -25.12 -13.42 8.42
CA ALA A 155 -25.17 -12.61 7.22
C ALA A 155 -26.08 -11.38 7.42
N GLY A 156 -25.76 -10.25 6.77
CA GLY A 156 -26.52 -9.02 6.93
C GLY A 156 -25.94 -7.87 6.12
N ALA A 157 -26.54 -6.69 6.30
CA ALA A 157 -26.02 -5.45 5.74
C ALA A 157 -25.22 -4.72 6.80
N TYR A 158 -23.96 -4.43 6.49
CA TYR A 158 -23.02 -3.81 7.40
C TYR A 158 -22.45 -2.52 6.81
N LYS A 159 -21.93 -1.67 7.68
CA LYS A 159 -21.07 -0.53 7.35
C LYS A 159 -19.67 -0.84 7.87
N LEU A 160 -18.66 -0.69 7.03
CA LEU A 160 -17.28 -0.67 7.42
C LEU A 160 -16.87 0.77 7.73
N VAL A 161 -16.13 0.97 8.80
CA VAL A 161 -15.46 2.22 9.13
C VAL A 161 -14.00 1.89 9.38
N LEU A 162 -13.11 2.54 8.64
CA LEU A 162 -11.68 2.47 8.87
C LEU A 162 -11.20 3.75 9.55
N LYS A 163 -10.35 3.60 10.58
CA LYS A 163 -9.66 4.71 11.25
C LYS A 163 -8.18 4.49 11.10
N ILE A 164 -7.54 5.41 10.38
CA ILE A 164 -6.15 5.27 9.94
C ILE A 164 -5.29 6.31 10.66
N GLU A 165 -4.40 5.83 11.52
CA GLU A 165 -3.39 6.65 12.18
C GLU A 165 -2.12 6.73 11.33
N SER A 166 -1.41 7.85 11.42
CA SER A 166 -0.19 8.05 10.66
C SER A 166 0.95 7.13 11.10
N PRO A 167 1.95 6.87 10.25
CA PRO A 167 3.08 6.01 10.60
C PRO A 167 3.98 6.62 11.68
N GLU A 168 3.81 7.89 12.02
CA GLU A 168 4.45 8.52 13.19
C GLU A 168 4.20 7.73 14.48
N LYS A 169 3.00 7.13 14.64
CA LYS A 169 2.66 6.28 15.78
C LYS A 169 3.57 5.06 15.93
N LYS A 170 4.21 4.64 14.84
CA LYS A 170 5.18 3.54 14.81
C LYS A 170 6.63 4.02 14.71
N GLY A 171 6.85 5.32 14.91
CA GLY A 171 8.19 5.89 15.02
C GLY A 171 8.77 6.44 13.71
N TRP A 172 7.98 6.55 12.64
CA TRP A 172 8.42 7.22 11.43
C TRP A 172 8.64 8.71 11.66
N MET A 173 9.67 9.23 11.03
CA MET A 173 10.02 10.65 11.08
C MET A 173 10.07 11.22 9.68
N LEU A 174 9.73 12.50 9.55
CA LEU A 174 9.89 13.26 8.32
C LEU A 174 11.18 14.07 8.38
N HIS A 175 11.91 14.08 7.28
CA HIS A 175 13.03 14.99 7.07
C HIS A 175 12.45 16.33 6.63
N VAL A 176 12.69 17.39 7.38
CA VAL A 176 11.96 18.67 7.22
C VAL A 176 12.88 19.88 7.08
N ASP A 177 14.18 19.68 6.78
CA ASP A 177 15.06 20.79 6.50
C ASP A 177 14.70 21.52 5.19
N PRO A 178 15.08 22.80 5.03
CA PRO A 178 14.64 23.60 3.89
C PRO A 178 15.16 23.17 2.53
N GLU A 179 16.24 22.38 2.47
CA GLU A 179 16.91 22.03 1.21
C GLU A 179 16.46 20.66 0.68
N THR A 180 16.27 19.69 1.56
CA THR A 180 16.04 18.29 1.19
C THR A 180 14.84 17.67 1.90
N GLY A 181 14.16 18.40 2.75
CA GLY A 181 13.02 17.94 3.53
C GLY A 181 11.73 17.87 2.72
N VAL A 182 10.74 17.18 3.27
CA VAL A 182 9.38 17.11 2.73
C VAL A 182 8.55 18.31 3.19
N GLU A 183 7.63 18.77 2.34
CA GLU A 183 6.76 19.92 2.64
C GLU A 183 5.60 19.55 3.58
N GLY A 184 5.05 18.34 3.43
CA GLY A 184 3.91 17.85 4.20
C GLY A 184 4.26 17.51 5.65
N ARG A 185 3.21 17.24 6.41
CA ARG A 185 3.30 16.74 7.80
C ARG A 185 2.32 15.59 7.98
N PHE A 186 2.67 14.65 8.84
CA PHE A 186 1.74 13.60 9.23
C PHE A 186 0.49 14.20 9.88
N TRP A 187 -0.62 13.50 9.69
CA TRP A 187 -1.88 13.84 10.35
C TRP A 187 -1.84 13.38 11.82
N THR A 188 -2.46 14.16 12.69
CA THR A 188 -2.46 13.93 14.15
C THR A 188 -3.71 13.21 14.62
N GLU A 189 -4.85 13.46 13.97
CA GLU A 189 -6.11 12.77 14.24
C GLU A 189 -6.32 11.65 13.22
N PRO A 190 -6.87 10.50 13.62
CA PRO A 190 -7.12 9.41 12.68
C PRO A 190 -7.98 9.85 11.50
N LEU A 191 -7.57 9.51 10.29
CA LEU A 191 -8.40 9.67 9.11
C LEU A 191 -9.51 8.61 9.14
N GLU A 192 -10.75 9.00 8.83
CA GLU A 192 -11.90 8.10 8.82
C GLU A 192 -12.45 7.92 7.39
N VAL A 193 -12.62 6.66 7.01
CA VAL A 193 -13.21 6.23 5.74
C VAL A 193 -14.37 5.29 5.99
#